data_78f702cfbf45c264fc4a99a12e9d9443
#
_entry.id   78f702cfbf45c264fc4a99a12e9d9443
#
_cell.length_a   1.000
_cell.length_b   1.000
_cell.length_c   1.000
_cell.angle_alpha   90.00
_cell.angle_beta   90.00
_cell.angle_gamma   90.00
#
_symmetry.space_group_name_H-M   'P 1'
#
loop_
_entity.id
_entity.type
_entity.pdbx_description
1 polymer ?
#
loop_
_entity_poly.entity_id
_entity_poly.type
_entity_poly.pdbx_seq_one_letter_code
_entity_poly.pdbx_strand_id
1 'polypeptide(L)' 'MTLEEAQERILELTEENQNLITERDSLSQENETLKTESEELRKLNQKYFNKLIAQEKQEEEKEEEEDIPTCEEFAANLDI' A
#
# COMPACT_ATOMS: atom_id res chain seq x y z
N MET A 1 15.66 19.86 48.87
CA MET A 1 14.29 19.43 48.52
C MET A 1 13.52 19.08 49.79
N THR A 2 12.38 19.67 49.97
CA THR A 2 11.50 19.39 51.07
C THR A 2 10.62 18.18 50.77
N LEU A 3 9.99 17.66 51.80
CA LEU A 3 9.05 16.55 51.60
C LEU A 3 7.90 16.95 50.69
N GLU A 4 7.42 18.16 50.87
CA GLU A 4 6.32 18.71 50.02
C GLU A 4 6.74 18.82 48.56
N GLU A 5 7.94 19.30 48.33
CA GLU A 5 8.48 19.39 46.98
C GLU A 5 8.63 18.01 46.34
N ALA A 6 9.08 17.03 47.14
CA ALA A 6 9.21 15.68 46.63
C ALA A 6 7.87 15.05 46.32
N GLN A 7 6.86 15.33 47.12
CA GLN A 7 5.49 14.84 46.87
C GLN A 7 4.89 15.46 45.60
N GLU A 8 5.10 16.74 45.40
CA GLU A 8 4.67 17.43 44.18
C GLU A 8 5.36 16.83 42.96
N ARG A 9 6.64 16.57 43.06
CA ARG A 9 7.41 16.00 41.97
C ARG A 9 6.92 14.59 41.63
N ILE A 10 6.58 13.81 42.63
CA ILE A 10 6.02 12.48 42.43
C ILE A 10 4.70 12.55 41.70
N LEU A 11 3.85 13.48 42.08
CA LEU A 11 2.57 13.68 41.39
C LEU A 11 2.74 14.08 39.94
N GLU A 12 3.67 15.02 39.70
CA GLU A 12 3.98 15.45 38.33
C GLU A 12 4.47 14.29 37.46
N LEU A 13 5.38 13.50 38.00
CA LEU A 13 5.95 12.37 37.30
C LEU A 13 4.90 11.28 37.04
N THR A 14 4.02 11.09 38.00
CA THR A 14 2.91 10.13 37.84
C THR A 14 1.98 10.54 36.70
N GLU A 15 1.63 11.81 36.67
CA GLU A 15 0.82 12.37 35.58
C GLU A 15 1.52 12.26 34.26
N GLU A 16 2.79 12.63 34.21
CA GLU A 16 3.60 12.54 33.00
C GLU A 16 3.67 11.12 32.48
N ASN A 17 3.92 10.17 33.38
CA ASN A 17 3.95 8.76 33.01
C ASN A 17 2.62 8.28 32.45
N GLN A 18 1.52 8.71 33.06
CA GLN A 18 0.20 8.34 32.59
C GLN A 18 -0.06 8.87 31.19
N ASN A 19 0.34 10.11 30.95
CA ASN A 19 0.20 10.75 29.64
C ASN A 19 1.07 10.05 28.59
N LEU A 20 2.30 9.69 28.97
CA LEU A 20 3.21 8.99 28.08
C LEU A 20 2.72 7.60 27.73
N ILE A 21 2.12 6.90 28.68
CA ILE A 21 1.53 5.58 28.44
C ILE A 21 0.38 5.70 27.43
N THR A 22 -0.48 6.68 27.63
CA THR A 22 -1.61 6.92 26.72
C THR A 22 -1.12 7.24 25.32
N GLU A 23 -0.12 8.09 25.24
CA GLU A 23 0.48 8.48 23.95
C GLU A 23 1.15 7.28 23.27
N ARG A 24 1.87 6.49 24.03
CA ARG A 24 2.52 5.28 23.50
C ARG A 24 1.47 4.30 22.94
N ASP A 25 0.40 4.09 23.69
CA ASP A 25 -0.64 3.16 23.24
C ASP A 25 -1.34 3.66 22.00
N SER A 26 -1.58 4.97 21.94
CA SER A 26 -2.17 5.60 20.76
C SER A 26 -1.28 5.46 19.54
N LEU A 27 0.01 5.71 19.70
CA LEU A 27 0.98 5.58 18.60
C LEU A 27 1.14 4.14 18.15
N SER A 28 1.12 3.20 19.11
CA SER A 28 1.20 1.78 18.80
C SER A 28 0.01 1.34 17.95
N GLN A 29 -1.17 1.80 18.32
CA GLN A 29 -2.39 1.50 17.57
C GLN A 29 -2.37 2.11 16.18
N GLU A 30 -1.90 3.34 16.10
CA GLU A 30 -1.76 4.05 14.84
C GLU A 30 -0.76 3.36 13.91
N ASN A 31 0.36 2.90 14.47
CA ASN A 31 1.36 2.16 13.71
C ASN A 31 0.81 0.85 13.16
N GLU A 32 0.02 0.14 13.95
CA GLU A 32 -0.62 -1.09 13.51
C GLU A 32 -1.58 -0.82 12.35
N THR A 33 -2.38 0.23 12.48
CA THR A 33 -3.33 0.64 11.45
C THR A 33 -2.60 1.00 10.16
N LEU A 34 -1.54 1.80 10.28
CA LEU A 34 -0.74 2.21 9.12
C LEU A 34 -0.07 1.02 8.44
N LYS A 35 0.41 0.09 9.23
CA LYS A 35 1.02 -1.12 8.70
C LYS A 35 0.02 -1.95 7.92
N THR A 36 -1.17 -2.14 8.46
CA THR A 36 -2.24 -2.87 7.80
C THR A 36 -2.66 -2.20 6.50
N GLU A 37 -2.86 -0.89 6.55
CA GLU A 37 -3.23 -0.10 5.37
C GLU A 37 -2.15 -0.16 4.29
N SER A 38 -0.90 -0.09 4.70
CA SER A 38 0.24 -0.17 3.79
C SER A 38 0.30 -1.53 3.09
N GLU A 39 0.06 -2.60 3.83
CA GLU A 39 0.02 -3.95 3.26
C GLU A 39 -1.15 -4.12 2.30
N GLU A 40 -2.31 -3.59 2.65
CA GLU A 40 -3.49 -3.64 1.78
C GLU A 40 -3.26 -2.88 0.49
N LEU A 41 -2.68 -1.69 0.59
CA LEU A 41 -2.36 -0.87 -0.58
C LEU A 41 -1.35 -1.56 -1.47
N ARG A 42 -0.36 -2.20 -0.88
CA ARG A 42 0.64 -2.93 -1.65
C ARG A 42 0.03 -4.09 -2.41
N LYS A 43 -0.86 -4.83 -1.76
CA LYS A 43 -1.57 -5.94 -2.40
C LYS A 43 -2.46 -5.45 -3.53
N LEU A 44 -3.14 -4.35 -3.30
CA LEU A 44 -4.02 -3.75 -4.28
C LEU A 44 -3.23 -3.24 -5.48
N ASN A 45 -2.11 -2.58 -5.23
CA ASN A 45 -1.22 -2.10 -6.29
C ASN A 45 -0.68 -3.25 -7.12
N GLN A 46 -0.29 -4.33 -6.46
CA GLN A 46 0.21 -5.51 -7.16
C GLN A 46 -0.88 -6.13 -8.03
N LYS A 47 -2.09 -6.18 -7.52
CA LYS A 47 -3.24 -6.69 -8.27
C LYS A 47 -3.51 -5.85 -9.51
N TYR A 48 -3.49 -4.53 -9.37
CA TYR A 48 -3.69 -3.63 -10.50
C TYR A 48 -2.55 -3.73 -11.51
N PHE A 49 -1.33 -3.85 -11.02
CA PHE A 49 -0.17 -3.99 -11.88
C PHE A 49 -0.26 -5.27 -12.71
N ASN A 50 -0.61 -6.37 -12.06
CA ASN A 50 -0.79 -7.65 -12.74
C ASN A 50 -1.91 -7.58 -13.78
N LYS A 51 -2.96 -6.87 -13.46
CA LYS A 51 -4.09 -6.68 -14.37
C LYS A 51 -3.67 -5.87 -15.59
N LEU A 52 -2.87 -4.84 -15.38
CA LEU A 52 -2.35 -4.02 -16.48
C LEU A 52 -1.45 -4.82 -17.40
N ILE A 53 -0.56 -5.62 -16.83
CA ILE A 53 0.32 -6.49 -17.59
C ILE A 53 -0.48 -7.48 -18.42
N ALA A 54 -1.52 -8.06 -17.83
CA ALA A 54 -2.38 -9.00 -18.52
C ALA A 54 -3.11 -8.33 -19.68
N GLN A 55 -3.55 -7.11 -19.50
CA GLN A 55 -4.21 -6.34 -20.55
C GLN A 55 -3.26 -6.01 -21.69
N GLU A 56 -2.06 -5.59 -21.37
CA GLU A 56 -1.03 -5.31 -22.37
C GLU A 56 -0.71 -6.55 -23.19
N LYS A 57 -0.59 -7.67 -22.52
CA LYS A 57 -0.32 -8.94 -23.19
C LYS A 57 -1.44 -9.32 -24.13
N GLN A 58 -2.67 -9.14 -23.69
CA GLN A 58 -3.83 -9.41 -24.54
C GLN A 58 -3.88 -8.51 -25.77
N GLU A 59 -3.56 -7.26 -25.59
CA GLU A 59 -3.51 -6.31 -26.69
C GLU A 59 -2.42 -6.65 -27.69
N GLU A 60 -1.26 -7.04 -27.22
CA GLU A 60 -0.16 -7.47 -28.06
C GLU A 60 -0.51 -8.73 -28.86
N GLU A 61 -1.11 -9.70 -28.19
CA GLU A 61 -1.56 -10.93 -28.84
C GLU A 61 -2.63 -10.63 -29.90
N LYS A 62 -3.52 -9.72 -29.57
CA LYS A 62 -4.57 -9.33 -30.48
C LYS A 62 -4.03 -8.61 -31.70
N GLU A 63 -3.05 -7.75 -31.49
CA GLU A 63 -2.37 -7.05 -32.59
C GLU A 63 -1.62 -8.02 -33.48
N GLU A 64 -0.94 -8.99 -32.88
CA GLU A 64 -0.22 -10.01 -33.62
C GLU A 64 -1.19 -10.86 -34.43
N GLU A 65 -2.32 -11.23 -33.85
CA GLU A 65 -3.33 -12.00 -34.54
C GLU A 65 -3.94 -11.22 -35.71
N GLU A 66 -4.11 -9.94 -35.54
CA GLU A 66 -4.63 -9.08 -36.60
C GLU A 66 -3.59 -8.86 -37.69
N ASP A 67 -2.34 -8.66 -37.28
CA ASP A 67 -1.26 -8.41 -38.22
C ASP A 67 -0.91 -9.64 -39.06
N ILE A 68 -0.80 -10.78 -38.40
CA ILE A 68 -0.47 -12.03 -39.08
C ILE A 68 -1.50 -12.41 -40.14
N PRO A 69 -2.79 -12.46 -39.82
CA PRO A 69 -3.80 -12.72 -40.84
C PRO A 69 -3.80 -11.66 -41.92
N THR A 70 -3.60 -10.42 -41.50
CA THR A 70 -3.59 -9.33 -42.46
C THR A 70 -2.45 -9.49 -43.45
N CYS A 71 -1.27 -9.83 -42.98
CA CYS A 71 -0.14 -10.07 -43.86
C CYS A 71 -0.33 -11.27 -44.75
N GLU A 72 -0.78 -12.37 -44.19
CA GLU A 72 -1.02 -13.60 -44.94
C GLU A 72 -2.25 -13.49 -45.81
N GLU A 73 -3.32 -13.01 -45.22
CA GLU A 73 -4.59 -12.84 -45.90
C GLU A 73 -4.49 -11.72 -46.90
N PHE A 74 -3.83 -10.66 -46.57
CA PHE A 74 -3.62 -9.58 -47.49
C PHE A 74 -2.64 -9.97 -48.58
N ALA A 75 -1.68 -10.79 -48.23
CA ALA A 75 -0.83 -11.40 -49.24
C ALA A 75 -1.61 -12.43 -50.02
N ALA A 76 -2.50 -13.12 -49.33
CA ALA A 76 -3.35 -14.12 -49.96
C ALA A 76 -4.66 -13.54 -50.49
N ASN A 77 -5.26 -12.70 -49.71
CA ASN A 77 -6.48 -12.08 -50.00
C ASN A 77 -6.46 -10.62 -49.95
N LEU A 78 -5.72 -10.09 -49.12
CA LEU A 78 -5.70 -8.94 -48.71
C LEU A 78 -4.88 -8.32 -48.78
N ASP A 79 -4.91 -8.60 -48.77
CA ASP A 79 -4.67 -8.32 -48.72
C ASP A 79 -3.99 -8.16 -48.11
N ILE A 80 -3.39 -8.11 -48.12
CA ILE A 80 -2.99 -8.41 -47.77
C ILE A 80 -2.91 -8.77 -47.32
#